data_69992bc3c04f728230fbee784a90d0cb
#
_entry.id   69992bc3c04f728230fbee784a90d0cb
#
_cell.length_a   1.000
_cell.length_b   1.000
_cell.length_c   1.000
_cell.angle_alpha   90.00
_cell.angle_beta   90.00
_cell.angle_gamma   90.00
#
_symmetry.space_group_name_H-M   'P 1'
#
loop_
_entity.id
_entity.type
_entity.pdbx_description
1 polymer ?
#
loop_
_entity_poly.entity_id
_entity_poly.type
_entity_poly.pdbx_seq_one_letter_code
_entity_poly.pdbx_strand_id
1 'polypeptide(L)'
;MLAGVSAQTTWEIIEKAPWVSAPGGPRLVMVPATRHSDLRRWLWEHGFSLAADRPVQAAGRWYAVMAAEYTGEVKTPAFQECLFGLTGQWPEGEGYAAWQKAKLPRLRLGVPDGTELAKEMDELIKGESKG
;
A
#
# COMPACT_ATOMS: atom_id res chain seq x y z
N MET A 1 14.29 -8.87 -5.62
CA MET A 1 13.83 -7.55 -5.18
C MET A 1 13.32 -6.75 -6.37
N LEU A 2 12.20 -6.07 -6.20
CA LEU A 2 11.59 -5.23 -7.23
C LEU A 2 11.62 -3.77 -6.76
N ALA A 3 12.51 -2.96 -7.31
CA ALA A 3 12.71 -1.59 -6.90
C ALA A 3 12.61 -0.63 -8.08
N GLY A 4 12.04 0.56 -7.84
CA GLY A 4 11.95 1.62 -8.84
C GLY A 4 10.90 1.41 -9.93
N VAL A 5 10.09 0.37 -9.83
CA VAL A 5 9.00 0.11 -10.78
C VAL A 5 7.66 0.52 -10.17
N SER A 6 6.65 0.73 -11.02
CA SER A 6 5.32 1.06 -10.53
C SER A 6 4.69 -0.13 -9.81
N ALA A 7 3.68 0.14 -8.99
CA ALA A 7 2.93 -0.91 -8.32
C ALA A 7 2.33 -1.89 -9.33
N GLN A 8 1.77 -1.38 -10.42
CA GLN A 8 1.16 -2.21 -11.46
C GLN A 8 2.18 -3.15 -12.10
N THR A 9 3.36 -2.65 -12.45
CA THR A 9 4.44 -3.49 -13.01
C THR A 9 4.85 -4.56 -12.02
N THR A 10 4.90 -4.22 -10.73
CA THR A 10 5.26 -5.16 -9.66
C THR A 10 4.29 -6.34 -9.61
N TRP A 11 2.99 -6.09 -9.53
CA TRP A 11 2.04 -7.21 -9.44
C TRP A 11 1.92 -8.00 -10.74
N GLU A 12 2.11 -7.38 -11.89
CA GLU A 12 2.14 -8.09 -13.17
C GLU A 12 3.29 -9.09 -13.23
N ILE A 13 4.46 -8.71 -12.70
CA ILE A 13 5.61 -9.62 -12.61
C ILE A 13 5.29 -10.79 -11.69
N ILE A 14 4.67 -10.54 -10.55
CA ILE A 14 4.28 -11.59 -9.59
C ILE A 14 3.27 -12.55 -10.22
N GLU A 15 2.29 -12.04 -10.95
CA GLU A 15 1.29 -12.89 -11.63
C GLU A 15 1.91 -13.86 -12.62
N LYS A 16 3.00 -13.45 -13.28
CA LYS A 16 3.69 -14.28 -14.28
C LYS A 16 4.68 -15.26 -13.66
N ALA A 17 4.83 -15.25 -12.35
CA ALA A 17 5.76 -16.13 -11.64
C ALA A 17 4.98 -16.97 -10.61
N PRO A 18 4.24 -18.05 -11.04
CA PRO A 18 3.38 -18.81 -10.14
C PRO A 18 4.10 -19.41 -8.92
N TRP A 19 5.38 -19.67 -9.04
CA TRP A 19 6.19 -20.25 -7.96
C TRP A 19 6.32 -19.34 -6.75
N VAL A 20 6.12 -18.02 -6.89
CA VAL A 20 6.16 -17.10 -5.74
C VAL A 20 4.85 -17.13 -4.95
N SER A 21 3.76 -17.61 -5.57
CA SER A 21 2.45 -17.71 -4.93
C SER A 21 2.20 -19.12 -4.39
N ALA A 22 3.21 -19.71 -3.76
CA ALA A 22 3.12 -21.02 -3.15
C ALA A 22 3.51 -20.95 -1.69
N PRO A 23 2.81 -21.67 -0.78
CA PRO A 23 3.19 -21.73 0.62
C PRO A 23 4.64 -22.18 0.77
N GLY A 24 5.42 -21.49 1.60
CA GLY A 24 6.85 -21.76 1.74
C GLY A 24 7.71 -21.19 0.61
N GLY A 25 7.13 -20.41 -0.30
CA GLY A 25 7.85 -19.74 -1.37
C GLY A 25 8.72 -18.59 -0.86
N PRO A 26 9.40 -17.88 -1.77
CA PRO A 26 10.32 -16.82 -1.37
C PRO A 26 9.62 -15.61 -0.77
N ARG A 27 10.31 -14.91 0.11
CA ARG A 27 9.88 -13.61 0.58
C ARG A 27 10.19 -12.60 -0.53
N LEU A 28 9.19 -11.80 -0.87
CA LEU A 28 9.34 -10.75 -1.87
C LEU A 28 9.70 -9.44 -1.18
N VAL A 29 10.72 -8.76 -1.69
CA VAL A 29 11.08 -7.41 -1.24
C VAL A 29 10.82 -6.45 -2.39
N MET A 30 9.98 -5.45 -2.15
CA MET A 30 9.50 -4.53 -3.17
C MET A 30 9.64 -3.09 -2.71
N VAL A 31 10.05 -2.22 -3.63
CA VAL A 31 10.14 -0.78 -3.37
C VAL A 31 9.41 -0.07 -4.52
N PRO A 32 8.07 -0.04 -4.50
CA PRO A 32 7.33 0.62 -5.56
C PRO A 32 7.57 2.12 -5.54
N ALA A 33 7.69 2.70 -6.73
CA ALA A 33 7.89 4.13 -6.88
C ALA A 33 6.59 4.92 -6.72
N THR A 34 5.44 4.29 -7.03
CA THR A 34 4.13 4.93 -7.02
C THR A 34 3.05 3.94 -6.60
N ARG A 35 1.87 4.46 -6.24
CA ARG A 35 0.67 3.68 -5.98
C ARG A 35 0.87 2.60 -4.92
N HIS A 36 1.51 2.97 -3.81
CA HIS A 36 1.79 2.04 -2.71
C HIS A 36 0.52 1.37 -2.17
N SER A 37 -0.55 2.16 -2.03
CA SER A 37 -1.83 1.66 -1.53
C SER A 37 -2.41 0.56 -2.41
N ASP A 38 -2.31 0.72 -3.72
CA ASP A 38 -2.84 -0.25 -4.68
C ASP A 38 -2.05 -1.57 -4.61
N LEU A 39 -0.72 -1.47 -4.44
CA LEU A 39 0.10 -2.67 -4.30
C LEU A 39 -0.22 -3.41 -2.99
N ARG A 40 -0.40 -2.70 -1.89
CA ARG A 40 -0.79 -3.32 -0.62
C ARG A 40 -2.12 -4.06 -0.76
N ARG A 41 -3.10 -3.43 -1.39
CA ARG A 41 -4.41 -4.06 -1.64
C ARG A 41 -4.26 -5.31 -2.47
N TRP A 42 -3.53 -5.22 -3.57
CA TRP A 42 -3.32 -6.36 -4.46
C TRP A 42 -2.71 -7.55 -3.72
N LEU A 43 -1.67 -7.29 -2.92
CA LEU A 43 -0.99 -8.34 -2.15
C LEU A 43 -1.94 -9.04 -1.18
N TRP A 44 -2.70 -8.27 -0.39
CA TRP A 44 -3.64 -8.86 0.56
C TRP A 44 -4.77 -9.61 -0.12
N GLU A 45 -5.27 -9.11 -1.24
CA GLU A 45 -6.36 -9.76 -1.97
C GLU A 45 -5.91 -11.01 -2.72
N HIS A 46 -4.61 -11.20 -2.91
CA HIS A 46 -4.05 -12.34 -3.63
C HIS A 46 -3.30 -13.31 -2.72
N GLY A 47 -3.57 -13.28 -1.44
CA GLY A 47 -3.04 -14.28 -0.50
C GLY A 47 -1.65 -14.01 0.04
N PHE A 48 -1.14 -12.79 -0.09
CA PHE A 48 0.13 -12.39 0.49
C PHE A 48 -0.11 -11.65 1.81
N SER A 49 0.82 -11.81 2.77
CA SER A 49 0.84 -11.01 3.98
C SER A 49 2.07 -10.11 3.96
N LEU A 50 1.96 -8.93 4.56
CA LEU A 50 3.09 -8.03 4.71
C LEU A 50 3.87 -8.39 5.97
N ALA A 51 5.14 -8.75 5.80
CA ALA A 51 6.05 -9.01 6.91
C ALA A 51 6.72 -7.73 7.39
N ALA A 52 6.93 -6.76 6.48
CA ALA A 52 7.49 -5.45 6.80
C ALA A 52 7.02 -4.42 5.78
N ASP A 53 6.93 -3.17 6.21
CA ASP A 53 6.47 -2.07 5.37
C ASP A 53 7.06 -0.78 5.94
N ARG A 54 8.26 -0.44 5.51
CA ARG A 54 9.01 0.69 6.04
C ARG A 54 8.90 1.90 5.12
N PRO A 55 8.46 3.07 5.62
CA PRO A 55 8.48 4.30 4.84
C PRO A 55 9.90 4.87 4.78
N VAL A 56 10.31 5.28 3.60
CA VAL A 56 11.63 5.87 3.38
C VAL A 56 11.48 7.11 2.52
N GLN A 57 12.09 8.21 2.93
CA GLN A 57 12.14 9.42 2.12
C GLN A 57 13.54 9.59 1.55
N ALA A 58 13.61 9.74 0.24
CA ALA A 58 14.87 9.91 -0.47
C ALA A 58 14.67 10.84 -1.66
N ALA A 59 15.58 11.79 -1.86
CA ALA A 59 15.54 12.73 -2.98
C ALA A 59 14.19 13.46 -3.11
N GLY A 60 13.56 13.80 -1.98
CA GLY A 60 12.28 14.49 -1.96
C GLY A 60 11.06 13.61 -2.26
N ARG A 61 11.25 12.30 -2.36
CA ARG A 61 10.17 11.35 -2.64
C ARG A 61 10.02 10.36 -1.51
N TRP A 62 8.78 9.90 -1.33
CA TRP A 62 8.48 8.82 -0.39
C TRP A 62 8.41 7.48 -1.11
N TYR A 63 9.02 6.48 -0.48
CA TYR A 63 8.98 5.08 -0.91
C TYR A 63 8.50 4.23 0.25
N ALA A 64 7.97 3.06 -0.06
CA ALA A 64 7.65 2.07 0.95
C ALA A 64 8.45 0.82 0.63
N VAL A 65 9.31 0.39 1.56
CA VAL A 65 10.05 -0.86 1.43
C VAL A 65 9.18 -1.95 2.03
N MET A 66 8.62 -2.80 1.18
CA MET A 66 7.69 -3.85 1.58
C MET A 66 8.31 -5.21 1.46
N ALA A 67 8.10 -6.05 2.47
CA ALA A 67 8.43 -7.47 2.41
C ALA A 67 7.14 -8.26 2.55
N ALA A 68 6.88 -9.16 1.62
CA ALA A 68 5.65 -9.95 1.58
C ALA A 68 5.94 -11.42 1.40
N GLU A 69 5.06 -12.26 1.95
CA GLU A 69 5.12 -13.71 1.86
C GLU A 69 3.75 -14.23 1.44
N TYR A 70 3.75 -15.27 0.60
CA TYR A 70 2.50 -15.93 0.25
C TYR A 70 2.07 -16.85 1.37
N THR A 71 0.89 -16.58 1.93
CA THR A 71 0.30 -17.42 2.99
C THR A 71 -0.95 -18.14 2.54
N GLY A 72 -1.52 -17.74 1.41
CA GLY A 72 -2.79 -18.24 0.93
C GLY A 72 -4.00 -17.62 1.61
N GLU A 73 -3.77 -16.78 2.61
CA GLU A 73 -4.84 -16.11 3.34
C GLU A 73 -5.24 -14.84 2.60
N VAL A 74 -6.42 -14.86 1.98
CA VAL A 74 -6.96 -13.72 1.26
C VAL A 74 -7.62 -12.77 2.26
N LYS A 75 -7.24 -11.50 2.20
CA LYS A 75 -7.80 -10.46 3.04
C LYS A 75 -8.39 -9.35 2.16
N THR A 76 -9.55 -8.85 2.56
CA THR A 76 -10.14 -7.65 1.95
C THR A 76 -9.85 -6.47 2.87
N PRO A 77 -8.79 -5.70 2.61
CA PRO A 77 -8.37 -4.63 3.52
C PRO A 77 -9.29 -3.42 3.39
N ALA A 78 -9.41 -2.67 4.49
CA ALA A 78 -10.03 -1.36 4.46
C ALA A 78 -9.12 -0.38 3.71
N PHE A 79 -9.69 0.69 3.17
CA PHE A 79 -8.93 1.72 2.46
C PHE A 79 -7.78 2.27 3.31
N GLN A 80 -8.04 2.54 4.58
CA GLN A 80 -7.04 3.07 5.51
C GLN A 80 -5.86 2.11 5.68
N GLU A 81 -6.13 0.81 5.75
CA GLU A 81 -5.08 -0.20 5.84
C GLU A 81 -4.19 -0.20 4.60
N CYS A 82 -4.78 -0.04 3.43
CA CYS A 82 -4.02 0.05 2.18
C CYS A 82 -3.19 1.32 2.12
N LEU A 83 -3.74 2.44 2.60
CA LEU A 83 -3.09 3.74 2.53
C LEU A 83 -1.82 3.80 3.37
N PHE A 84 -1.87 3.25 4.58
CA PHE A 84 -0.76 3.34 5.53
C PHE A 84 0.02 2.04 5.70
N GLY A 85 -0.61 0.90 5.47
CA GLY A 85 0.03 -0.40 5.68
C GLY A 85 0.55 -0.53 7.10
N LEU A 86 1.79 -0.97 7.24
CA LEU A 86 2.44 -1.14 8.54
C LEU A 86 3.41 0.00 8.85
N THR A 87 3.36 1.11 8.10
CA THR A 87 4.33 2.20 8.22
C THR A 87 4.31 2.90 9.57
N GLY A 88 3.19 2.84 10.29
CA GLY A 88 3.06 3.46 11.62
C GLY A 88 3.99 2.87 12.68
N GLN A 89 4.60 1.72 12.41
CA GLN A 89 5.56 1.09 13.32
C GLN A 89 6.94 1.77 13.31
N TRP A 90 7.17 2.67 12.36
CA TRP A 90 8.45 3.31 12.14
C TRP A 90 8.41 4.79 12.53
N PRO A 91 9.54 5.37 12.97
CA PRO A 91 9.58 6.81 13.26
C PRO A 91 9.14 7.69 12.10
N GLU A 92 9.47 7.29 10.86
CA GLU A 92 9.12 8.03 9.64
C GLU A 92 7.65 7.88 9.26
N GLY A 93 6.91 7.00 9.94
CA GLY A 93 5.52 6.70 9.62
C GLY A 93 4.58 7.90 9.71
N GLU A 94 4.85 8.81 10.63
CA GLU A 94 4.03 10.03 10.78
C GLU A 94 4.16 10.93 9.55
N GLY A 95 5.39 11.15 9.06
CA GLY A 95 5.62 11.93 7.84
C GLY A 95 5.03 11.27 6.61
N TYR A 96 5.16 9.95 6.51
CA TYR A 96 4.57 9.18 5.42
C TYR A 96 3.04 9.28 5.44
N ALA A 97 2.44 9.18 6.61
CA ALA A 97 0.99 9.31 6.76
C ALA A 97 0.51 10.69 6.33
N ALA A 98 1.21 11.74 6.73
CA ALA A 98 0.88 13.10 6.32
C ALA A 98 0.96 13.26 4.80
N TRP A 99 1.98 12.70 4.18
CA TRP A 99 2.15 12.75 2.73
C TRP A 99 1.00 12.02 2.02
N GLN A 100 0.61 10.85 2.51
CA GLN A 100 -0.52 10.10 1.94
C GLN A 100 -1.84 10.86 2.12
N LYS A 101 -2.08 11.43 3.29
CA LYS A 101 -3.30 12.19 3.57
C LYS A 101 -3.41 13.45 2.70
N ALA A 102 -2.28 14.07 2.39
CA ALA A 102 -2.26 15.28 1.55
C ALA A 102 -2.79 15.02 0.14
N LYS A 103 -2.77 13.79 -0.32
CA LYS A 103 -3.29 13.40 -1.64
C LYS A 103 -4.79 13.14 -1.64
N LEU A 104 -5.40 12.92 -0.47
CA LEU A 104 -6.79 12.48 -0.38
C LEU A 104 -7.80 13.42 -1.05
N PRO A 105 -7.73 14.75 -0.87
CA PRO A 105 -8.69 15.61 -1.56
C PRO A 105 -8.67 15.47 -3.06
N ARG A 106 -7.51 15.30 -3.66
CA ARG A 106 -7.35 15.11 -5.10
C ARG A 106 -7.87 13.73 -5.54
N LEU A 107 -7.51 12.69 -4.80
CA LEU A 107 -7.97 11.33 -5.09
C LEU A 107 -9.48 11.21 -4.94
N ARG A 108 -10.06 11.92 -3.97
CA ARG A 108 -11.49 11.93 -3.72
C ARG A 108 -12.28 12.42 -4.93
N LEU A 109 -11.74 13.36 -5.70
CA LEU A 109 -12.40 13.90 -6.89
C LEU A 109 -12.63 12.84 -7.96
N GLY A 110 -11.78 11.83 -8.02
CA GLY A 110 -11.91 10.73 -8.97
C GLY A 110 -12.80 9.59 -8.51
N VAL A 111 -13.39 9.69 -7.32
CA VAL A 111 -14.23 8.64 -6.75
C VAL A 111 -15.69 9.08 -6.76
N PRO A 112 -16.62 8.27 -7.31
CA PRO A 112 -18.03 8.62 -7.34
C PRO A 112 -18.61 8.82 -5.94
N ASP A 113 -19.46 9.82 -5.77
CA ASP A 113 -20.16 10.08 -4.52
C ASP A 113 -21.09 8.91 -4.18
N GLY A 114 -21.29 8.68 -2.89
CA GLY A 114 -22.16 7.63 -2.41
C GLY A 114 -21.54 6.25 -2.36
N THR A 115 -20.30 6.10 -2.79
CA THR A 115 -19.58 4.83 -2.67
C THR A 115 -18.97 4.69 -1.29
N GLU A 116 -18.69 3.44 -0.89
CA GLU A 116 -18.04 3.15 0.38
C GLU A 116 -16.64 3.77 0.45
N LEU A 117 -15.92 3.73 -0.67
CA LEU A 117 -14.60 4.34 -0.77
C LEU A 117 -14.65 5.86 -0.55
N ALA A 118 -15.63 6.54 -1.16
CA ALA A 118 -15.82 7.97 -0.98
C ALA A 118 -16.06 8.32 0.49
N LYS A 119 -16.85 7.50 1.18
CA LYS A 119 -17.15 7.68 2.59
C LYS A 119 -15.90 7.52 3.47
N GLU A 120 -15.12 6.48 3.22
CA GLU A 120 -13.86 6.25 3.94
C GLU A 120 -12.87 7.40 3.74
N MET A 121 -12.75 7.89 2.50
CA MET A 121 -11.88 9.02 2.19
C MET A 121 -12.33 10.29 2.90
N ASP A 122 -13.63 10.58 2.89
CA ASP A 122 -14.18 11.76 3.56
C ASP A 122 -13.93 11.72 5.06
N GLU A 123 -14.04 10.57 5.68
CA GLU A 123 -13.75 10.40 7.10
C GLU A 123 -12.29 10.68 7.43
N LEU A 124 -11.37 10.21 6.59
CA LEU A 124 -9.94 10.48 6.76
C LEU A 124 -9.60 11.95 6.56
N ILE A 125 -10.22 12.60 5.58
CA ILE A 125 -10.03 14.03 5.33
C ILE A 125 -10.51 14.85 6.53
N LYS A 126 -11.67 14.52 7.08
CA LYS A 126 -12.21 15.18 8.27
C LYS A 126 -11.33 14.97 9.49
N GLY A 127 -10.82 13.75 9.68
CA GLY A 127 -9.93 13.43 10.78
C GLY A 127 -8.66 14.27 10.75
N GLU A 128 -8.11 14.52 9.58
CA GLU A 128 -6.95 15.39 9.42
C GLU A 128 -7.25 16.84 9.78
N SER A 129 -8.45 17.31 9.41
CA SER A 129 -8.88 18.68 9.71
C SER A 129 -9.02 18.93 11.21
N LYS A 130 -9.26 17.89 12.00
CA LYS A 130 -9.43 17.99 13.46
C LYS A 130 -8.12 17.89 14.21
N GLY A 131 -7.08 17.43 13.55
CA GLY A 131 -5.77 17.25 14.15
C GLY A 131 -4.97 18.52 14.10
#